data_c5c8dbd68c04512dee3f7727b5b1bdc5
#
_entry.id   c5c8dbd68c04512dee3f7727b5b1bdc5
#
_cell.length_a   1.000
_cell.length_b   1.000
_cell.length_c   1.000
_cell.angle_alpha   90.00
_cell.angle_beta   90.00
_cell.angle_gamma   90.00
#
_symmetry.space_group_name_H-M   'P 1'
#
loop_
_entity.id
_entity.type
_entity.pdbx_description
1 polymer ?
#
loop_
_entity_poly.entity_id
_entity_poly.type
_entity_poly.pdbx_seq_one_letter_code
_entity_poly.pdbx_strand_id
1 'polypeptide(L)'
;MKVKLAVCTTFLVFAAFGAAERRITLEEYRDKMKAAWVGQMVGVAWGQPTEWRWKDSIMPEDKVPAWKSDFPVRMAYNNDDLYVEMTFLKTLDDYGIDAPMRQAGIDFANSEYRLWCANAAGRSNLRRGIAPPDSSHPRYNTCPNDIDYQIEADYAGIISPGCPQEAVRLGNVFGRLMNYGDGMWAGQFVGAMYAEAFFTSDVNAILDAGLAAIPAESDYATMVKSVRRWHRENPEDWTKCWERIRATYSKAHGADIRDSNGAIDVRLNGACIVLGLLYGEGDLDKSIVLSMRCGWDSDCNPSNVGGILFTTRGFKSLDAKYVEKLDYVQKFTFTDYNLPGLFSVCEKLARQVVVRNGGRIEKDAKGQESFVIPVRKAVPDAFAPSWRAPAPEGTRYTKEEMAKIKTPFNIPHPDDIADPDPTVRVQNSLDVMFPGWKTSRNGEGVVPPGAVTIQLWGAQQTDGLRTQPPDGKTPVSLFRTIAIPEGEPILHFEASYECNGEFRLVVRVGGKDVISSRIASKGPKDPALMRPFDIPLSEWAGKTVKIELVDEPTGNANCAALWRDIRIIANIQPIPVS
;
A
#
# COMPACT_ATOMS: atom_id res chain seq x y z
N MET A 1 -79.51 -19.66 32.25
CA MET A 1 -78.11 -19.67 32.75
C MET A 1 -77.28 -18.86 31.72
N LYS A 2 -76.96 -17.61 32.00
CA LYS A 2 -76.15 -16.75 31.10
C LYS A 2 -74.69 -16.73 31.58
N VAL A 3 -73.80 -17.35 30.78
CA VAL A 3 -72.35 -17.36 31.05
C VAL A 3 -71.83 -16.06 30.53
N LYS A 4 -71.21 -15.21 31.41
CA LYS A 4 -70.45 -14.00 31.03
C LYS A 4 -69.01 -14.41 30.75
N LEU A 5 -68.56 -14.25 29.51
CA LEU A 5 -67.19 -14.39 29.10
C LEU A 5 -66.42 -13.12 29.45
N ALA A 6 -65.48 -13.20 30.37
CA ALA A 6 -64.57 -12.07 30.67
C ALA A 6 -63.37 -12.18 29.75
N VAL A 7 -63.23 -11.19 28.85
CA VAL A 7 -62.03 -11.06 28.01
C VAL A 7 -60.97 -10.30 28.83
N CYS A 8 -59.92 -10.98 29.23
CA CYS A 8 -58.76 -10.40 29.89
C CYS A 8 -57.77 -9.92 28.80
N THR A 9 -57.72 -8.62 28.56
CA THR A 9 -56.77 -7.99 27.59
C THR A 9 -55.44 -7.77 28.32
N THR A 10 -54.48 -8.65 28.10
CA THR A 10 -53.11 -8.50 28.60
C THR A 10 -52.40 -7.51 27.68
N PHE A 11 -52.14 -6.28 28.15
CA PHE A 11 -51.25 -5.36 27.51
C PHE A 11 -49.79 -5.80 27.71
N LEU A 12 -49.17 -6.37 26.68
CA LEU A 12 -47.73 -6.56 26.62
C LEU A 12 -47.08 -5.16 26.38
N VAL A 13 -46.58 -4.57 27.46
CA VAL A 13 -45.70 -3.41 27.35
C VAL A 13 -44.34 -3.92 26.85
N PHE A 14 -44.08 -3.80 25.55
CA PHE A 14 -42.74 -3.91 25.03
C PHE A 14 -41.94 -2.70 25.54
N ALA A 15 -41.17 -2.90 26.60
CA ALA A 15 -40.11 -2.00 26.94
C ALA A 15 -39.10 -2.07 25.78
N ALA A 16 -39.09 -1.07 24.91
CA ALA A 16 -38.02 -0.88 23.94
C ALA A 16 -36.76 -0.57 24.77
N PHE A 17 -35.93 -1.56 25.05
CA PHE A 17 -34.56 -1.31 25.48
C PHE A 17 -33.88 -0.58 24.33
N GLY A 18 -33.80 0.75 24.43
CA GLY A 18 -33.00 1.56 23.52
C GLY A 18 -31.58 1.01 23.50
N ALA A 19 -31.03 0.82 22.31
CA ALA A 19 -29.63 0.44 22.19
C ALA A 19 -28.77 1.43 23.01
N ALA A 20 -27.78 0.94 23.71
CA ALA A 20 -26.85 1.82 24.44
C ALA A 20 -26.22 2.82 23.48
N GLU A 21 -26.14 4.08 23.89
CA GLU A 21 -25.58 5.16 23.07
C GLU A 21 -24.35 5.74 23.75
N ARG A 22 -23.37 6.13 22.94
CA ARG A 22 -22.22 6.96 23.35
C ARG A 22 -22.45 8.38 22.87
N ARG A 23 -21.93 9.34 23.63
CA ARG A 23 -22.00 10.76 23.27
C ARG A 23 -20.63 11.39 23.35
N ILE A 24 -20.28 12.16 22.34
CA ILE A 24 -19.10 13.02 22.31
C ILE A 24 -19.49 14.38 21.75
N THR A 25 -19.08 15.47 22.42
CA THR A 25 -19.30 16.80 21.86
C THR A 25 -18.47 17.00 20.62
N LEU A 26 -18.94 17.83 19.70
CA LEU A 26 -18.18 18.11 18.48
C LEU A 26 -16.85 18.81 18.77
N GLU A 27 -16.79 19.61 19.84
CA GLU A 27 -15.56 20.22 20.33
C GLU A 27 -14.56 19.16 20.81
N GLU A 28 -15.01 18.18 21.60
CA GLU A 28 -14.17 17.06 22.05
C GLU A 28 -13.73 16.17 20.88
N TYR A 29 -14.63 15.88 19.93
CA TYR A 29 -14.26 15.16 18.73
C TYR A 29 -13.13 15.88 17.96
N ARG A 30 -13.28 17.18 17.71
CA ARG A 30 -12.25 17.99 17.04
C ARG A 30 -10.92 17.97 17.79
N ASP A 31 -10.97 18.04 19.08
CA ASP A 31 -9.79 18.02 19.95
C ASP A 31 -9.04 16.70 19.82
N LYS A 32 -9.76 15.58 19.94
CA LYS A 32 -9.19 14.23 19.84
C LYS A 32 -8.74 13.89 18.42
N MET A 33 -9.51 14.28 17.41
CA MET A 33 -9.17 14.09 15.99
C MET A 33 -7.86 14.82 15.60
N LYS A 34 -7.66 16.06 16.08
CA LYS A 34 -6.40 16.78 15.89
C LYS A 34 -5.25 16.08 16.58
N ALA A 35 -5.48 15.59 17.80
CA ALA A 35 -4.49 14.83 18.54
C ALA A 35 -4.09 13.54 17.80
N ALA A 36 -5.04 12.84 17.21
CA ALA A 36 -4.78 11.63 16.41
C ALA A 36 -3.76 11.89 15.29
N TRP A 37 -4.00 12.89 14.47
CA TRP A 37 -3.09 13.28 13.40
C TRP A 37 -1.71 13.72 13.89
N VAL A 38 -1.68 14.51 14.96
CA VAL A 38 -0.40 14.93 15.55
C VAL A 38 0.35 13.75 16.15
N GLY A 39 -0.35 12.78 16.74
CA GLY A 39 0.26 11.58 17.29
C GLY A 39 0.96 10.71 16.23
N GLN A 40 0.34 10.54 15.06
CA GLN A 40 0.97 9.91 13.91
C GLN A 40 2.23 10.69 13.47
N MET A 41 2.09 12.02 13.28
CA MET A 41 3.21 12.87 12.88
C MET A 41 4.37 12.82 13.88
N VAL A 42 4.09 12.71 15.17
CA VAL A 42 5.11 12.60 16.21
C VAL A 42 5.78 11.23 16.15
N GLY A 43 4.99 10.16 16.07
CA GLY A 43 5.51 8.79 16.06
C GLY A 43 6.42 8.55 14.86
N VAL A 44 5.92 8.85 13.66
CA VAL A 44 6.68 8.66 12.41
C VAL A 44 7.94 9.52 12.37
N ALA A 45 7.85 10.80 12.75
CA ALA A 45 8.98 11.71 12.71
C ALA A 45 10.06 11.40 13.74
N TRP A 46 9.67 10.86 14.91
CA TRP A 46 10.63 10.44 15.92
C TRP A 46 11.36 9.15 15.51
N GLY A 47 10.62 8.22 14.88
CA GLY A 47 11.14 6.92 14.48
C GLY A 47 11.97 6.94 13.18
N GLN A 48 11.64 7.79 12.21
CA GLN A 48 12.24 7.80 10.87
C GLN A 48 13.78 7.77 10.82
N PRO A 49 14.53 8.50 11.72
CA PRO A 49 15.99 8.38 11.74
C PRO A 49 16.52 7.00 12.10
N THR A 50 15.68 6.10 12.60
CA THR A 50 16.04 4.78 13.13
C THR A 50 15.60 3.63 12.23
N GLU A 51 14.74 3.89 11.28
CA GLU A 51 14.13 2.93 10.37
C GLU A 51 15.20 2.01 9.72
N TRP A 52 14.94 0.71 9.73
CA TRP A 52 15.78 -0.38 9.19
C TRP A 52 17.19 -0.50 9.78
N ARG A 53 17.55 0.26 10.83
CA ARG A 53 18.88 0.19 11.44
C ARG A 53 19.03 -0.97 12.42
N TRP A 54 17.94 -1.37 13.08
CA TRP A 54 17.91 -2.46 14.05
C TRP A 54 16.93 -3.56 13.61
N LYS A 55 17.35 -4.33 12.59
CA LYS A 55 16.65 -5.55 12.19
C LYS A 55 17.05 -6.70 13.09
N ASP A 56 16.09 -7.45 13.62
CA ASP A 56 16.32 -8.56 14.54
C ASP A 56 17.12 -8.23 15.81
N SER A 57 17.12 -6.97 16.23
CA SER A 57 17.80 -6.51 17.45
C SER A 57 17.06 -5.35 18.09
N ILE A 58 17.05 -5.33 19.41
CA ILE A 58 16.51 -4.20 20.17
C ILE A 58 17.42 -2.98 19.95
N MET A 59 16.84 -1.83 19.65
CA MET A 59 17.58 -0.58 19.62
C MET A 59 18.05 -0.22 21.03
N PRO A 60 19.38 0.02 21.24
CA PRO A 60 19.89 0.48 22.51
C PRO A 60 19.28 1.82 22.92
N GLU A 61 19.09 2.02 24.20
CA GLU A 61 18.44 3.23 24.74
C GLU A 61 19.22 4.52 24.40
N ASP A 62 20.56 4.44 24.43
CA ASP A 62 21.44 5.54 24.07
C ASP A 62 21.44 5.89 22.56
N LYS A 63 20.75 5.10 21.75
CA LYS A 63 20.56 5.32 20.30
C LYS A 63 19.20 5.90 19.95
N VAL A 64 18.29 6.00 20.93
CA VAL A 64 17.00 6.67 20.71
C VAL A 64 17.27 8.15 20.40
N PRO A 65 16.75 8.67 19.27
CA PRO A 65 16.94 10.09 18.94
C PRO A 65 16.33 10.98 20.03
N ALA A 66 17.06 11.98 20.48
CA ALA A 66 16.47 12.99 21.35
C ALA A 66 15.35 13.72 20.61
N TRP A 67 14.18 13.81 21.23
CA TRP A 67 13.03 14.51 20.63
C TRP A 67 13.36 15.96 20.30
N LYS A 68 12.91 16.42 19.14
CA LYS A 68 12.99 17.83 18.71
C LYS A 68 11.63 18.28 18.21
N SER A 69 11.15 19.41 18.68
CA SER A 69 9.84 19.95 18.32
C SER A 69 9.65 20.23 16.82
N ASP A 70 10.74 20.34 16.05
CA ASP A 70 10.70 20.54 14.59
C ASP A 70 10.68 19.23 13.79
N PHE A 71 10.75 18.06 14.42
CA PHE A 71 10.72 16.78 13.73
C PHE A 71 9.45 16.60 12.89
N PRO A 72 8.23 16.87 13.38
CA PRO A 72 7.03 16.70 12.56
C PRO A 72 7.08 17.50 11.24
N VAL A 73 7.51 18.75 11.31
CA VAL A 73 7.61 19.62 10.12
C VAL A 73 8.67 19.12 9.13
N ARG A 74 9.78 18.60 9.63
CA ARG A 74 10.89 18.14 8.78
C ARG A 74 10.65 16.78 8.13
N MET A 75 9.87 15.91 8.74
CA MET A 75 9.78 14.48 8.39
C MET A 75 8.36 14.05 8.05
N ALA A 76 7.37 14.35 8.90
CA ALA A 76 6.03 13.81 8.76
C ALA A 76 5.26 14.33 7.52
N TYR A 77 5.48 15.59 7.11
CA TYR A 77 4.79 16.14 5.92
C TYR A 77 5.16 15.47 4.60
N ASN A 78 6.20 14.64 4.59
CA ASN A 78 6.65 13.89 3.42
C ASN A 78 6.84 12.40 3.75
N ASN A 79 5.95 11.84 4.56
CA ASN A 79 5.99 10.44 4.93
C ASN A 79 4.77 9.69 4.37
N ASP A 80 4.97 8.44 3.96
CA ASP A 80 3.98 7.60 3.31
C ASP A 80 2.80 7.25 4.23
N ASP A 81 3.02 6.99 5.50
CA ASP A 81 1.93 6.82 6.47
C ASP A 81 0.84 7.89 6.31
N LEU A 82 1.23 9.14 6.06
CA LEU A 82 0.33 10.28 6.03
C LEU A 82 -0.22 10.58 4.64
N TYR A 83 0.64 10.67 3.59
CA TYR A 83 0.13 11.10 2.29
C TYR A 83 -0.68 10.02 1.57
N VAL A 84 -0.44 8.73 1.82
CA VAL A 84 -1.22 7.67 1.17
C VAL A 84 -2.65 7.64 1.69
N GLU A 85 -2.84 7.64 3.02
CA GLU A 85 -4.19 7.66 3.61
C GLU A 85 -4.97 8.95 3.28
N MET A 86 -4.27 10.09 3.05
CA MET A 86 -4.90 11.31 2.57
C MET A 86 -5.44 11.19 1.13
N THR A 87 -4.88 10.29 0.31
CA THR A 87 -5.49 9.93 -0.99
C THR A 87 -6.85 9.27 -0.80
N PHE A 88 -6.99 8.41 0.21
CA PHE A 88 -8.26 7.76 0.55
C PHE A 88 -9.27 8.77 1.09
N LEU A 89 -8.83 9.67 1.97
CA LEU A 89 -9.66 10.80 2.43
C LEU A 89 -10.13 11.67 1.27
N LYS A 90 -9.27 11.96 0.30
CA LYS A 90 -9.63 12.77 -0.88
C LYS A 90 -10.69 12.09 -1.72
N THR A 91 -10.60 10.78 -1.93
CA THR A 91 -11.64 10.01 -2.61
C THR A 91 -12.98 10.11 -1.87
N LEU A 92 -12.97 10.00 -0.53
CA LEU A 92 -14.19 10.17 0.28
C LEU A 92 -14.71 11.63 0.27
N ASP A 93 -13.83 12.61 0.22
CA ASP A 93 -14.21 14.02 0.14
C ASP A 93 -14.88 14.37 -1.18
N ASP A 94 -14.39 13.80 -2.29
CA ASP A 94 -14.86 14.06 -3.65
C ASP A 94 -16.15 13.29 -3.98
N TYR A 95 -16.26 12.02 -3.57
CA TYR A 95 -17.36 11.13 -3.97
C TYR A 95 -18.31 10.76 -2.83
N GLY A 96 -18.04 11.24 -1.62
CA GLY A 96 -18.82 10.94 -0.42
C GLY A 96 -18.39 9.66 0.28
N ILE A 97 -18.97 9.43 1.47
CA ILE A 97 -18.59 8.32 2.36
C ILE A 97 -18.85 6.92 1.75
N ASP A 98 -19.73 6.83 0.77
CA ASP A 98 -20.06 5.61 0.02
C ASP A 98 -19.33 5.53 -1.33
N ALA A 99 -18.18 6.20 -1.46
CA ALA A 99 -17.35 6.16 -2.66
C ALA A 99 -17.13 4.71 -3.14
N PRO A 100 -17.37 4.41 -4.43
CA PRO A 100 -17.19 3.04 -4.95
C PRO A 100 -15.72 2.61 -4.89
N MET A 101 -15.47 1.36 -4.50
CA MET A 101 -14.12 0.76 -4.49
C MET A 101 -13.40 0.92 -5.84
N ARG A 102 -14.13 0.81 -6.96
CA ARG A 102 -13.55 0.98 -8.31
C ARG A 102 -13.04 2.39 -8.53
N GLN A 103 -13.75 3.42 -8.05
CA GLN A 103 -13.28 4.81 -8.10
C GLN A 103 -12.08 5.02 -7.18
N ALA A 104 -12.11 4.47 -5.96
CA ALA A 104 -10.95 4.49 -5.07
C ALA A 104 -9.70 3.90 -5.73
N GLY A 105 -9.86 2.80 -6.47
CA GLY A 105 -8.78 2.21 -7.24
C GLY A 105 -8.27 3.11 -8.37
N ILE A 106 -9.13 3.85 -9.06
CA ILE A 106 -8.72 4.82 -10.09
C ILE A 106 -7.91 5.96 -9.47
N ASP A 107 -8.37 6.51 -8.36
CA ASP A 107 -7.69 7.61 -7.66
C ASP A 107 -6.32 7.15 -7.14
N PHE A 108 -6.25 5.95 -6.55
CA PHE A 108 -5.00 5.35 -6.12
C PHE A 108 -4.06 5.03 -7.29
N ALA A 109 -4.58 4.54 -8.44
CA ALA A 109 -3.80 4.35 -9.66
C ALA A 109 -3.19 5.67 -10.18
N ASN A 110 -3.86 6.80 -9.97
CA ASN A 110 -3.42 8.13 -10.37
C ASN A 110 -2.45 8.80 -9.38
N SER A 111 -2.16 8.19 -8.24
CA SER A 111 -1.17 8.71 -7.29
C SER A 111 0.24 8.68 -7.87
N GLU A 112 1.07 9.68 -7.51
CA GLU A 112 2.40 9.89 -8.10
C GLU A 112 3.54 9.64 -7.12
N TYR A 113 3.23 9.42 -5.84
CA TYR A 113 4.24 9.13 -4.83
C TYR A 113 4.86 7.75 -4.99
N ARG A 114 6.04 7.59 -4.39
CA ARG A 114 6.71 6.29 -4.33
C ARG A 114 5.92 5.35 -3.43
N LEU A 115 5.84 4.09 -3.84
CA LEU A 115 5.20 3.01 -3.11
C LEU A 115 6.16 1.83 -2.95
N TRP A 116 5.85 0.94 -2.00
CA TRP A 116 6.64 -0.22 -1.68
C TRP A 116 5.84 -1.49 -2.01
N CYS A 117 6.14 -2.59 -1.53
CA CYS A 117 5.63 -3.94 -1.75
C CYS A 117 4.14 -4.09 -2.13
N ALA A 118 3.23 -4.21 -1.16
CA ALA A 118 1.83 -4.52 -1.44
C ALA A 118 1.11 -3.37 -2.17
N ASN A 119 1.30 -2.13 -1.71
CA ASN A 119 0.69 -0.96 -2.31
C ASN A 119 1.23 -0.66 -3.72
N ALA A 120 2.53 -0.89 -3.96
CA ALA A 120 3.11 -0.77 -5.29
C ALA A 120 2.57 -1.84 -6.25
N ALA A 121 2.46 -3.08 -5.81
CA ALA A 121 1.88 -4.16 -6.60
C ALA A 121 0.39 -3.90 -6.88
N GLY A 122 -0.38 -3.45 -5.88
CA GLY A 122 -1.78 -3.06 -6.03
C GLY A 122 -1.94 -1.95 -7.07
N ARG A 123 -1.20 -0.84 -6.95
CA ARG A 123 -1.25 0.26 -7.92
C ARG A 123 -0.85 -0.18 -9.33
N SER A 124 0.15 -1.04 -9.45
CA SER A 124 0.56 -1.60 -10.74
C SER A 124 -0.56 -2.43 -11.37
N ASN A 125 -1.24 -3.26 -10.57
CA ASN A 125 -2.38 -4.05 -11.02
C ASN A 125 -3.53 -3.16 -11.52
N LEU A 126 -3.87 -2.10 -10.77
CA LEU A 126 -4.89 -1.14 -11.18
C LEU A 126 -4.54 -0.46 -12.51
N ARG A 127 -3.30 -0.04 -12.70
CA ARG A 127 -2.79 0.55 -13.96
C ARG A 127 -2.80 -0.43 -15.13
N ARG A 128 -2.76 -1.74 -14.86
CA ARG A 128 -2.91 -2.82 -15.86
C ARG A 128 -4.37 -3.14 -16.18
N GLY A 129 -5.33 -2.53 -15.51
CA GLY A 129 -6.75 -2.79 -15.69
C GLY A 129 -7.31 -3.90 -14.80
N ILE A 130 -6.53 -4.48 -13.88
CA ILE A 130 -7.04 -5.38 -12.84
C ILE A 130 -7.74 -4.52 -11.81
N ALA A 131 -9.08 -4.51 -11.85
CA ALA A 131 -9.87 -3.70 -10.94
C ALA A 131 -9.92 -4.32 -9.53
N PRO A 132 -10.19 -3.52 -8.47
CA PRO A 132 -10.40 -4.08 -7.16
C PRO A 132 -11.73 -4.89 -7.12
N PRO A 133 -11.84 -5.94 -6.29
CA PRO A 133 -10.88 -6.34 -5.26
C PRO A 133 -9.68 -7.16 -5.76
N ASP A 134 -9.65 -7.55 -7.02
CA ASP A 134 -8.61 -8.44 -7.53
C ASP A 134 -7.22 -7.80 -7.59
N SER A 135 -7.12 -6.46 -7.58
CA SER A 135 -5.82 -5.76 -7.55
C SER A 135 -4.95 -6.15 -6.35
N SER A 136 -5.57 -6.53 -5.23
CA SER A 136 -4.89 -7.01 -4.02
C SER A 136 -4.77 -8.53 -3.91
N HIS A 137 -5.46 -9.27 -4.79
CA HIS A 137 -5.56 -10.73 -4.67
C HIS A 137 -4.18 -11.40 -4.77
N PRO A 138 -3.86 -12.45 -3.95
CA PRO A 138 -2.55 -13.11 -3.92
C PRO A 138 -2.08 -13.67 -5.27
N ARG A 139 -2.99 -13.92 -6.20
CA ARG A 139 -2.65 -14.30 -7.58
C ARG A 139 -1.91 -13.18 -8.34
N TYR A 140 -2.19 -11.92 -8.02
CA TYR A 140 -1.67 -10.75 -8.73
C TYR A 140 -0.79 -9.86 -7.86
N ASN A 141 -0.82 -10.05 -6.55
CA ASN A 141 0.01 -9.35 -5.58
C ASN A 141 0.79 -10.37 -4.75
N THR A 142 2.11 -10.34 -4.81
CA THR A 142 2.98 -11.32 -4.16
C THR A 142 3.25 -11.00 -2.68
N CYS A 143 2.85 -9.83 -2.20
CA CYS A 143 3.10 -9.35 -0.85
C CYS A 143 1.82 -8.87 -0.14
N PRO A 144 0.66 -9.57 -0.25
CA PRO A 144 -0.61 -9.05 0.26
C PRO A 144 -0.67 -8.95 1.78
N ASN A 145 0.28 -9.55 2.52
CA ASN A 145 0.40 -9.51 3.98
C ASN A 145 1.48 -8.53 4.49
N ASP A 146 1.96 -7.63 3.64
CA ASP A 146 2.82 -6.53 4.10
C ASP A 146 2.00 -5.44 4.78
N ILE A 147 2.69 -4.56 5.51
CA ILE A 147 2.11 -3.58 6.44
C ILE A 147 1.32 -2.44 5.77
N ASP A 148 1.34 -2.30 4.45
CA ASP A 148 0.94 -1.07 3.77
C ASP A 148 -0.42 -0.53 4.26
N TYR A 149 -1.49 -1.34 4.21
CA TYR A 149 -2.78 -0.86 4.70
C TYR A 149 -2.85 -0.75 6.24
N GLN A 150 -2.01 -1.45 7.01
CA GLN A 150 -1.94 -1.27 8.46
C GLN A 150 -1.52 0.16 8.83
N ILE A 151 -0.52 0.70 8.14
CA ILE A 151 0.03 2.03 8.39
C ILE A 151 -0.77 3.16 7.71
N GLU A 152 -1.67 2.83 6.80
CA GLU A 152 -2.46 3.75 5.99
C GLU A 152 -3.96 3.75 6.39
N ALA A 153 -4.33 3.13 7.54
CA ALA A 153 -5.73 2.93 7.94
C ALA A 153 -6.21 3.84 9.07
N ASP A 154 -5.36 4.70 9.59
CA ASP A 154 -5.64 5.57 10.75
C ASP A 154 -6.83 6.51 10.47
N TYR A 155 -6.89 7.08 9.27
CA TYR A 155 -8.01 7.93 8.84
C TYR A 155 -9.37 7.25 9.03
N ALA A 156 -9.43 5.92 8.81
CA ALA A 156 -10.70 5.18 8.88
C ALA A 156 -11.30 5.20 10.28
N GLY A 157 -10.45 5.11 11.32
CA GLY A 157 -10.87 5.26 12.71
C GLY A 157 -11.06 6.73 13.13
N ILE A 158 -10.19 7.62 12.65
CA ILE A 158 -10.25 9.07 12.97
C ILE A 158 -11.57 9.70 12.52
N ILE A 159 -12.09 9.33 11.35
CA ILE A 159 -13.40 9.80 10.87
C ILE A 159 -14.59 9.01 11.43
N SER A 160 -14.34 7.97 12.23
CA SER A 160 -15.36 7.01 12.67
C SER A 160 -15.46 6.88 14.19
N PRO A 161 -15.55 7.99 14.97
CA PRO A 161 -15.56 7.93 16.42
C PRO A 161 -16.68 7.01 16.93
N GLY A 162 -16.33 5.98 17.72
CA GLY A 162 -17.27 5.01 18.26
C GLY A 162 -17.98 4.09 17.25
N CYS A 163 -17.54 4.10 15.99
CA CYS A 163 -18.11 3.29 14.90
C CYS A 163 -17.09 2.30 14.34
N PRO A 164 -16.60 1.29 15.09
CA PRO A 164 -15.56 0.37 14.64
C PRO A 164 -15.97 -0.46 13.41
N GLN A 165 -17.28 -0.66 13.17
CA GLN A 165 -17.77 -1.30 11.94
C GLN A 165 -17.40 -0.53 10.68
N GLU A 166 -17.23 0.79 10.78
CA GLU A 166 -16.83 1.61 9.65
C GLU A 166 -15.38 1.36 9.24
N ALA A 167 -14.50 1.05 10.19
CA ALA A 167 -13.13 0.63 9.90
C ALA A 167 -13.11 -0.67 9.06
N VAL A 168 -14.01 -1.62 9.36
CA VAL A 168 -14.19 -2.84 8.55
C VAL A 168 -14.63 -2.50 7.13
N ARG A 169 -15.65 -1.63 6.99
CA ARG A 169 -16.18 -1.22 5.68
C ARG A 169 -15.14 -0.48 4.83
N LEU A 170 -14.43 0.48 5.42
CA LEU A 170 -13.40 1.24 4.72
C LEU A 170 -12.19 0.37 4.36
N GLY A 171 -11.82 -0.59 5.21
CA GLY A 171 -10.83 -1.61 4.89
C GLY A 171 -11.22 -2.43 3.67
N ASN A 172 -12.51 -2.77 3.52
CA ASN A 172 -13.01 -3.46 2.33
C ASN A 172 -13.00 -2.60 1.07
N VAL A 173 -13.01 -1.28 1.20
CA VAL A 173 -12.93 -0.35 0.04
C VAL A 173 -11.47 -0.04 -0.32
N PHE A 174 -10.67 0.39 0.64
CA PHE A 174 -9.32 0.91 0.39
C PHE A 174 -8.22 -0.13 0.64
N GLY A 175 -8.34 -0.96 1.68
CA GLY A 175 -7.39 -2.02 1.93
C GLY A 175 -7.33 -3.05 0.80
N ARG A 176 -8.47 -3.35 0.18
CA ARG A 176 -8.54 -4.25 -0.99
C ARG A 176 -8.02 -3.65 -2.30
N LEU A 177 -7.46 -2.46 -2.29
CA LEU A 177 -6.70 -1.95 -3.42
C LEU A 177 -5.31 -2.61 -3.49
N MET A 178 -4.75 -2.99 -2.32
CA MET A 178 -3.36 -3.41 -2.16
C MET A 178 -3.13 -4.64 -1.27
N ASN A 179 -3.88 -4.82 -0.19
CA ASN A 179 -3.69 -5.90 0.78
C ASN A 179 -4.83 -6.92 0.77
N TYR A 180 -4.52 -8.14 1.21
CA TYR A 180 -5.47 -9.24 1.33
C TYR A 180 -5.25 -9.99 2.64
N GLY A 181 -6.31 -10.61 3.19
CA GLY A 181 -6.19 -11.40 4.41
C GLY A 181 -5.63 -10.58 5.59
N ASP A 182 -4.59 -11.08 6.24
CA ASP A 182 -4.02 -10.44 7.43
C ASP A 182 -3.52 -9.01 7.18
N GLY A 183 -2.99 -8.70 5.99
CA GLY A 183 -2.56 -7.34 5.65
C GLY A 183 -3.72 -6.34 5.62
N MET A 184 -4.88 -6.74 5.11
CA MET A 184 -6.09 -5.90 5.13
C MET A 184 -6.71 -5.85 6.54
N TRP A 185 -6.81 -6.99 7.22
CA TRP A 185 -7.39 -7.05 8.57
C TRP A 185 -6.58 -6.25 9.58
N ALA A 186 -5.26 -6.15 9.41
CA ALA A 186 -4.43 -5.31 10.27
C ALA A 186 -4.84 -3.84 10.23
N GLY A 187 -5.15 -3.29 9.05
CA GLY A 187 -5.68 -1.92 8.95
C GLY A 187 -7.08 -1.79 9.56
N GLN A 188 -7.96 -2.80 9.39
CA GLN A 188 -9.26 -2.82 10.07
C GLN A 188 -9.10 -2.84 11.60
N PHE A 189 -8.11 -3.59 12.12
CA PHE A 189 -7.76 -3.62 13.53
C PHE A 189 -7.31 -2.25 14.02
N VAL A 190 -6.38 -1.59 13.32
CA VAL A 190 -5.87 -0.25 13.65
C VAL A 190 -7.01 0.78 13.62
N GLY A 191 -7.78 0.84 12.54
CA GLY A 191 -8.91 1.77 12.43
C GLY A 191 -9.95 1.58 13.53
N ALA A 192 -10.25 0.32 13.93
CA ALA A 192 -11.18 0.05 15.03
C ALA A 192 -10.62 0.46 16.39
N MET A 193 -9.30 0.36 16.61
CA MET A 193 -8.63 0.88 17.80
C MET A 193 -8.78 2.40 17.91
N TYR A 194 -8.54 3.13 16.81
CA TYR A 194 -8.76 4.59 16.79
C TYR A 194 -10.21 4.96 17.09
N ALA A 195 -11.18 4.28 16.48
CA ALA A 195 -12.59 4.53 16.72
C ALA A 195 -12.98 4.39 18.21
N GLU A 196 -12.39 3.42 18.90
CA GLU A 196 -12.60 3.20 20.35
C GLU A 196 -11.84 4.21 21.22
N ALA A 197 -10.64 4.63 20.81
CA ALA A 197 -9.80 5.58 21.54
C ALA A 197 -10.46 6.95 21.77
N PHE A 198 -11.47 7.31 20.99
CA PHE A 198 -12.30 8.50 21.26
C PHE A 198 -13.08 8.42 22.57
N PHE A 199 -13.31 7.21 23.12
CA PHE A 199 -14.20 6.99 24.25
C PHE A 199 -13.52 6.35 25.48
N THR A 200 -12.32 5.80 25.32
CA THR A 200 -11.58 5.19 26.43
C THR A 200 -10.08 5.38 26.28
N SER A 201 -9.37 5.40 27.41
CA SER A 201 -7.91 5.32 27.48
C SER A 201 -7.42 3.94 27.95
N ASP A 202 -8.32 2.99 28.19
CA ASP A 202 -7.97 1.62 28.52
C ASP A 202 -7.43 0.90 27.27
N VAL A 203 -6.13 0.67 27.25
CA VAL A 203 -5.43 -0.03 26.15
C VAL A 203 -6.04 -1.41 25.87
N ASN A 204 -6.47 -2.15 26.91
CA ASN A 204 -7.08 -3.45 26.71
C ASN A 204 -8.44 -3.35 26.01
N ALA A 205 -9.26 -2.37 26.37
CA ALA A 205 -10.53 -2.11 25.69
C ALA A 205 -10.32 -1.68 24.24
N ILE A 206 -9.31 -0.86 23.97
CA ILE A 206 -8.91 -0.46 22.62
C ILE A 206 -8.48 -1.67 21.76
N LEU A 207 -7.62 -2.54 22.31
CA LEU A 207 -7.20 -3.78 21.64
C LEU A 207 -8.37 -4.75 21.42
N ASP A 208 -9.33 -4.82 22.35
CA ASP A 208 -10.53 -5.65 22.21
C ASP A 208 -11.45 -5.15 21.10
N ALA A 209 -11.56 -3.83 20.92
CA ALA A 209 -12.30 -3.24 19.80
C ALA A 209 -11.64 -3.60 18.45
N GLY A 210 -10.31 -3.53 18.36
CA GLY A 210 -9.55 -3.97 17.18
C GLY A 210 -9.77 -5.46 16.89
N LEU A 211 -9.66 -6.32 17.91
CA LEU A 211 -9.88 -7.77 17.75
C LEU A 211 -11.31 -8.13 17.33
N ALA A 212 -12.31 -7.33 17.73
CA ALA A 212 -13.69 -7.54 17.34
C ALA A 212 -13.94 -7.20 15.85
N ALA A 213 -13.07 -6.40 15.23
CA ALA A 213 -13.22 -5.97 13.85
C ALA A 213 -12.61 -6.96 12.82
N ILE A 214 -11.86 -7.97 13.27
CA ILE A 214 -11.14 -8.90 12.40
C ILE A 214 -11.52 -10.36 12.71
N PRO A 215 -11.36 -11.29 11.75
CA PRO A 215 -11.63 -12.71 11.99
C PRO A 215 -10.80 -13.26 13.15
N ALA A 216 -11.48 -13.90 14.10
CA ALA A 216 -10.86 -14.42 15.33
C ALA A 216 -9.81 -15.52 15.08
N GLU A 217 -9.91 -16.18 13.90
CA GLU A 217 -9.06 -17.25 13.41
C GLU A 217 -7.82 -16.73 12.65
N SER A 218 -7.76 -15.43 12.36
CA SER A 218 -6.65 -14.84 11.61
C SER A 218 -5.32 -14.97 12.36
N ASP A 219 -4.24 -15.05 11.59
CA ASP A 219 -2.88 -15.08 12.17
C ASP A 219 -2.58 -13.77 12.89
N TYR A 220 -3.12 -12.65 12.41
CA TYR A 220 -3.01 -11.35 13.07
C TYR A 220 -3.71 -11.34 14.44
N ALA A 221 -4.95 -11.84 14.52
CA ALA A 221 -5.64 -11.95 15.81
C ALA A 221 -4.90 -12.89 16.80
N THR A 222 -4.32 -13.96 16.29
CA THR A 222 -3.48 -14.88 17.06
C THR A 222 -2.23 -14.19 17.58
N MET A 223 -1.60 -13.34 16.77
CA MET A 223 -0.45 -12.52 17.15
C MET A 223 -0.82 -11.57 18.29
N VAL A 224 -1.89 -10.79 18.17
CA VAL A 224 -2.34 -9.84 19.21
C VAL A 224 -2.60 -10.57 20.55
N LYS A 225 -3.33 -11.70 20.50
CA LYS A 225 -3.61 -12.54 21.68
C LYS A 225 -2.32 -13.07 22.32
N SER A 226 -1.31 -13.43 21.50
CA SER A 226 -0.02 -13.93 21.97
C SER A 226 0.80 -12.84 22.67
N VAL A 227 0.90 -11.64 22.08
CA VAL A 227 1.60 -10.50 22.70
C VAL A 227 0.94 -10.13 24.04
N ARG A 228 -0.39 -10.06 24.10
CA ARG A 228 -1.13 -9.83 25.36
C ARG A 228 -0.85 -10.91 26.40
N ARG A 229 -0.73 -12.17 26.02
CA ARG A 229 -0.35 -13.26 26.93
C ARG A 229 1.08 -13.08 27.42
N TRP A 230 2.03 -12.81 26.56
CA TRP A 230 3.43 -12.62 26.90
C TRP A 230 3.65 -11.41 27.82
N HIS A 231 2.89 -10.35 27.62
CA HIS A 231 2.87 -9.20 28.53
C HIS A 231 2.40 -9.61 29.93
N ARG A 232 1.29 -10.36 30.07
CA ARG A 232 0.83 -10.85 31.39
C ARG A 232 1.83 -11.78 32.10
N GLU A 233 2.60 -12.55 31.31
CA GLU A 233 3.64 -13.43 31.86
C GLU A 233 4.88 -12.67 32.31
N ASN A 234 5.18 -11.53 31.73
CA ASN A 234 6.37 -10.71 32.01
C ASN A 234 6.01 -9.20 31.98
N PRO A 235 5.16 -8.71 32.90
CA PRO A 235 4.65 -7.34 32.82
C PRO A 235 5.73 -6.25 33.00
N GLU A 236 6.82 -6.56 33.72
CA GLU A 236 7.89 -5.62 34.01
C GLU A 236 9.05 -5.67 32.99
N ASP A 237 9.06 -6.68 32.10
CA ASP A 237 10.19 -6.89 31.20
C ASP A 237 9.71 -7.07 29.75
N TRP A 238 9.63 -5.95 29.03
CA TRP A 238 9.23 -5.93 27.64
C TRP A 238 10.21 -6.65 26.71
N THR A 239 11.49 -6.78 27.11
CA THR A 239 12.50 -7.42 26.27
C THR A 239 12.22 -8.91 26.09
N LYS A 240 11.69 -9.58 27.11
CA LYS A 240 11.24 -10.98 27.00
C LYS A 240 10.06 -11.16 26.05
N CYS A 241 9.15 -10.18 26.03
CA CYS A 241 8.07 -10.18 25.06
C CYS A 241 8.61 -9.99 23.63
N TRP A 242 9.53 -9.03 23.45
CA TRP A 242 10.19 -8.78 22.18
C TRP A 242 10.97 -10.01 21.68
N GLU A 243 11.69 -10.71 22.54
CA GLU A 243 12.40 -11.97 22.17
C GLU A 243 11.44 -13.03 21.62
N ARG A 244 10.24 -13.14 22.21
CA ARG A 244 9.20 -14.07 21.72
C ARG A 244 8.60 -13.61 20.39
N ILE A 245 8.37 -12.29 20.22
CA ILE A 245 7.94 -11.71 18.94
C ILE A 245 8.96 -12.06 17.85
N ARG A 246 10.22 -11.76 18.10
CA ARG A 246 11.33 -12.05 17.18
C ARG A 246 11.40 -13.54 16.84
N ALA A 247 11.37 -14.40 17.83
CA ALA A 247 11.45 -15.84 17.63
C ALA A 247 10.27 -16.41 16.85
N THR A 248 9.08 -15.78 16.96
CA THR A 248 7.84 -16.30 16.35
C THR A 248 7.58 -15.71 14.97
N TYR A 249 7.87 -14.42 14.75
CA TYR A 249 7.41 -13.68 13.58
C TYR A 249 8.55 -13.15 12.69
N SER A 250 9.84 -13.27 13.10
CA SER A 250 10.93 -12.86 12.22
C SER A 250 11.35 -13.98 11.27
N LYS A 251 11.51 -13.64 9.99
CA LYS A 251 12.04 -14.53 8.96
C LYS A 251 13.41 -15.08 9.31
N ALA A 252 14.27 -14.28 9.91
CA ALA A 252 15.62 -14.69 10.31
C ALA A 252 15.62 -15.85 11.32
N HIS A 253 14.50 -16.04 12.03
CA HIS A 253 14.27 -17.11 13.01
C HIS A 253 13.36 -18.24 12.50
N GLY A 254 13.13 -18.31 11.17
CA GLY A 254 12.38 -19.39 10.53
C GLY A 254 10.87 -19.23 10.58
N ALA A 255 10.36 -18.02 10.85
CA ALA A 255 8.93 -17.75 10.75
C ALA A 255 8.41 -18.03 9.33
N ASP A 256 7.23 -18.62 9.25
CA ASP A 256 6.51 -18.76 7.99
C ASP A 256 5.88 -17.40 7.63
N ILE A 257 6.55 -16.71 6.73
CA ILE A 257 6.16 -15.38 6.26
C ILE A 257 5.54 -15.44 4.86
N ARG A 258 4.73 -16.46 4.59
CA ARG A 258 4.03 -16.60 3.33
C ARG A 258 3.38 -15.29 2.90
N ASP A 259 3.48 -14.98 1.62
CA ASP A 259 2.81 -13.82 1.01
C ASP A 259 3.21 -12.47 1.65
N SER A 260 4.45 -12.38 2.12
CA SER A 260 5.01 -11.18 2.75
C SER A 260 6.51 -11.02 2.45
N ASN A 261 7.01 -9.79 2.55
CA ASN A 261 8.42 -9.42 2.36
C ASN A 261 9.20 -9.39 3.70
N GLY A 262 8.95 -10.30 4.61
CA GLY A 262 9.79 -10.52 5.79
C GLY A 262 9.82 -9.38 6.79
N ALA A 263 10.69 -8.39 6.60
CA ALA A 263 10.88 -7.29 7.56
C ALA A 263 9.66 -6.38 7.70
N ILE A 264 8.80 -6.36 6.67
CA ILE A 264 7.54 -5.61 6.65
C ILE A 264 6.31 -6.54 6.76
N ASP A 265 6.49 -7.77 7.25
CA ASP A 265 5.38 -8.65 7.61
C ASP A 265 4.48 -7.96 8.64
N VAL A 266 3.18 -7.96 8.35
CA VAL A 266 2.18 -7.25 9.15
C VAL A 266 2.05 -7.79 10.58
N ARG A 267 2.31 -9.08 10.81
CA ARG A 267 2.27 -9.70 12.16
C ARG A 267 3.45 -9.23 13.00
N LEU A 268 4.64 -9.17 12.41
CA LEU A 268 5.85 -8.71 13.08
C LEU A 268 5.72 -7.26 13.54
N ASN A 269 5.31 -6.39 12.64
CA ASN A 269 5.17 -4.96 12.90
C ASN A 269 3.94 -4.67 13.79
N GLY A 270 2.82 -5.33 13.56
CA GLY A 270 1.66 -5.26 14.46
C GLY A 270 1.98 -5.69 15.89
N ALA A 271 2.85 -6.68 16.08
CA ALA A 271 3.29 -7.07 17.42
C ALA A 271 4.10 -5.97 18.12
N CYS A 272 4.90 -5.18 17.38
CA CYS A 272 5.62 -4.02 17.91
C CYS A 272 4.68 -2.88 18.32
N ILE A 273 3.58 -2.67 17.57
CA ILE A 273 2.51 -1.74 17.96
C ILE A 273 1.86 -2.17 19.29
N VAL A 274 1.41 -3.43 19.36
CA VAL A 274 0.75 -3.98 20.54
C VAL A 274 1.67 -3.96 21.77
N LEU A 275 2.97 -4.27 21.59
CA LEU A 275 3.97 -4.19 22.66
C LEU A 275 4.11 -2.74 23.16
N GLY A 276 4.26 -1.76 22.26
CA GLY A 276 4.38 -0.35 22.63
C GLY A 276 3.17 0.15 23.43
N LEU A 277 1.96 -0.21 23.01
CA LEU A 277 0.71 0.15 23.70
C LEU A 277 0.64 -0.46 25.10
N LEU A 278 0.97 -1.74 25.26
CA LEU A 278 0.84 -2.47 26.53
C LEU A 278 1.90 -2.03 27.57
N TYR A 279 3.18 -2.04 27.19
CA TYR A 279 4.28 -1.74 28.09
C TYR A 279 4.52 -0.25 28.30
N GLY A 280 3.95 0.59 27.44
CA GLY A 280 3.96 2.04 27.61
C GLY A 280 3.02 2.54 28.71
N GLU A 281 2.02 1.73 29.12
CA GLU A 281 1.09 2.03 30.25
C GLU A 281 0.37 3.37 30.09
N GLY A 282 0.14 3.80 28.84
CA GLY A 282 -0.50 5.07 28.51
C GLY A 282 0.41 6.30 28.56
N ASP A 283 1.70 6.15 28.92
CA ASP A 283 2.68 7.22 28.74
C ASP A 283 3.03 7.36 27.27
N LEU A 284 2.94 8.60 26.74
CA LEU A 284 3.09 8.87 25.31
C LEU A 284 4.52 8.61 24.82
N ASP A 285 5.53 9.17 25.54
CA ASP A 285 6.93 9.00 25.15
C ASP A 285 7.38 7.55 25.29
N LYS A 286 7.07 6.94 26.44
CA LYS A 286 7.44 5.55 26.72
C LYS A 286 6.86 4.61 25.67
N SER A 287 5.59 4.76 25.29
CA SER A 287 4.92 3.90 24.32
C SER A 287 5.53 4.03 22.92
N ILE A 288 5.73 5.26 22.44
CA ILE A 288 6.35 5.57 21.14
C ILE A 288 7.78 5.02 21.12
N VAL A 289 8.57 5.28 22.16
CA VAL A 289 9.97 4.83 22.25
C VAL A 289 10.08 3.30 22.33
N LEU A 290 9.20 2.63 23.07
CA LEU A 290 9.22 1.16 23.13
C LEU A 290 8.88 0.53 21.78
N SER A 291 7.88 1.05 21.06
CA SER A 291 7.54 0.60 19.72
C SER A 291 8.71 0.82 18.75
N MET A 292 9.34 2.00 18.77
CA MET A 292 10.53 2.34 17.99
C MET A 292 11.70 1.39 18.31
N ARG A 293 11.96 1.10 19.58
CA ARG A 293 13.07 0.24 20.04
C ARG A 293 12.89 -1.21 19.65
N CYS A 294 11.69 -1.63 19.28
CA CYS A 294 11.47 -2.95 18.69
C CYS A 294 12.27 -3.14 17.40
N GLY A 295 12.60 -2.07 16.67
CA GLY A 295 13.33 -2.12 15.42
C GLY A 295 12.42 -2.42 14.22
N TRP A 296 12.99 -2.96 13.15
CA TRP A 296 12.33 -3.16 11.83
C TRP A 296 11.76 -1.86 11.28
N ASP A 297 10.45 -1.75 11.16
CA ASP A 297 9.74 -0.56 10.72
C ASP A 297 9.50 0.38 11.92
N SER A 298 10.58 1.02 12.32
CA SER A 298 10.65 1.74 13.58
C SER A 298 10.16 3.19 13.53
N ASP A 299 9.52 3.59 12.45
CA ASP A 299 8.81 4.87 12.31
C ASP A 299 7.29 4.65 12.15
N CYS A 300 6.85 3.75 11.29
CA CYS A 300 5.41 3.49 11.11
C CYS A 300 4.77 2.84 12.34
N ASN A 301 5.46 1.88 13.00
CA ASN A 301 4.91 1.26 14.21
C ASN A 301 4.66 2.29 15.34
N PRO A 302 5.60 3.20 15.70
CA PRO A 302 5.33 4.28 16.65
C PRO A 302 4.34 5.34 16.12
N SER A 303 4.14 5.50 14.80
CA SER A 303 3.08 6.33 14.22
C SER A 303 1.70 5.86 14.69
N ASN A 304 1.35 4.59 14.48
CA ASN A 304 0.09 4.02 14.94
C ASN A 304 -0.07 4.11 16.47
N VAL A 305 1.00 3.82 17.24
CA VAL A 305 0.99 3.93 18.72
C VAL A 305 0.71 5.36 19.15
N GLY A 306 1.43 6.33 18.58
CA GLY A 306 1.29 7.75 18.86
C GLY A 306 -0.12 8.24 18.54
N GLY A 307 -0.60 7.96 17.34
CA GLY A 307 -1.93 8.40 16.91
C GLY A 307 -3.06 7.87 17.81
N ILE A 308 -3.04 6.58 18.16
CA ILE A 308 -4.04 5.97 19.06
C ILE A 308 -4.00 6.63 20.45
N LEU A 309 -2.82 6.74 21.08
CA LEU A 309 -2.70 7.27 22.43
C LEU A 309 -2.99 8.77 22.51
N PHE A 310 -2.55 9.55 21.52
CA PHE A 310 -2.86 10.98 21.44
C PHE A 310 -4.37 11.22 21.30
N THR A 311 -5.08 10.34 20.54
CA THR A 311 -6.55 10.38 20.46
C THR A 311 -7.18 10.28 21.85
N THR A 312 -6.67 9.41 22.72
CA THR A 312 -7.22 9.28 24.09
C THR A 312 -7.07 10.54 24.92
N ARG A 313 -6.03 11.34 24.65
CA ARG A 313 -5.67 12.55 25.44
C ARG A 313 -6.38 13.81 24.95
N GLY A 314 -6.50 13.99 23.63
CA GLY A 314 -6.95 15.23 23.02
C GLY A 314 -5.83 16.27 22.89
N PHE A 315 -5.92 17.10 21.85
CA PHE A 315 -4.90 18.07 21.44
C PHE A 315 -4.57 19.13 22.51
N LYS A 316 -5.60 19.62 23.21
CA LYS A 316 -5.44 20.65 24.26
C LYS A 316 -4.62 20.19 25.47
N SER A 317 -4.52 18.88 25.68
CA SER A 317 -3.78 18.28 26.80
C SER A 317 -2.38 17.81 26.42
N LEU A 318 -1.98 17.95 25.15
CA LEU A 318 -0.65 17.56 24.70
C LEU A 318 0.42 18.52 25.21
N ASP A 319 1.61 17.96 25.51
CA ASP A 319 2.78 18.76 25.85
C ASP A 319 3.14 19.70 24.68
N ALA A 320 3.52 20.93 25.02
CA ALA A 320 3.93 21.95 24.05
C ALA A 320 5.03 21.44 23.10
N LYS A 321 5.93 20.58 23.58
CA LYS A 321 7.01 19.99 22.77
C LYS A 321 6.54 19.28 21.50
N TYR A 322 5.28 18.79 21.45
CA TYR A 322 4.72 18.11 20.27
C TYR A 322 4.05 19.05 19.29
N VAL A 323 3.55 20.21 19.75
CA VAL A 323 2.63 21.06 18.99
C VAL A 323 3.18 22.45 18.65
N GLU A 324 4.20 22.93 19.39
CA GLU A 324 4.69 24.33 19.30
C GLU A 324 5.33 24.70 17.95
N LYS A 325 5.77 23.70 17.18
CA LYS A 325 6.42 23.91 15.85
C LYS A 325 5.63 23.38 14.69
N LEU A 326 4.37 22.97 14.88
CA LEU A 326 3.53 22.51 13.77
C LEU A 326 3.32 23.64 12.77
N ASP A 327 3.46 23.32 11.48
CA ASP A 327 3.19 24.25 10.39
C ASP A 327 1.75 24.05 9.88
N TYR A 328 0.91 25.06 10.08
CA TYR A 328 -0.50 25.03 9.67
C TYR A 328 -0.71 25.51 8.21
N VAL A 329 0.33 25.95 7.54
CA VAL A 329 0.27 26.47 6.16
C VAL A 329 0.83 25.43 5.18
N GLN A 330 1.89 24.75 5.55
CA GLN A 330 2.52 23.71 4.71
C GLN A 330 1.53 22.61 4.38
N LYS A 331 1.45 22.24 3.11
CA LYS A 331 0.70 21.07 2.66
C LYS A 331 1.53 19.80 2.85
N PHE A 332 0.85 18.69 3.12
CA PHE A 332 1.45 17.36 3.01
C PHE A 332 1.80 17.08 1.55
N THR A 333 2.94 16.47 1.32
CA THR A 333 3.44 16.18 -0.02
C THR A 333 2.42 15.31 -0.78
N PHE A 334 2.27 15.54 -2.07
CA PHE A 334 1.32 14.84 -2.95
C PHE A 334 -0.16 15.01 -2.61
N THR A 335 -0.52 15.94 -1.72
CA THR A 335 -1.89 16.19 -1.31
C THR A 335 -2.26 17.68 -1.44
N ASP A 336 -3.56 17.98 -1.37
CA ASP A 336 -4.05 19.35 -1.27
C ASP A 336 -4.23 19.83 0.18
N TYR A 337 -4.02 18.94 1.14
CA TYR A 337 -4.27 19.19 2.55
C TYR A 337 -3.08 19.84 3.26
N ASN A 338 -3.34 20.89 4.00
CA ASN A 338 -2.59 21.32 5.18
C ASN A 338 -3.37 20.88 6.43
N LEU A 339 -2.83 21.09 7.63
CA LEU A 339 -3.51 20.67 8.88
C LEU A 339 -4.94 21.21 9.00
N PRO A 340 -5.25 22.52 8.77
CA PRO A 340 -6.63 23.00 8.82
C PRO A 340 -7.56 22.35 7.80
N GLY A 341 -7.10 22.14 6.58
CA GLY A 341 -7.87 21.46 5.53
C GLY A 341 -8.14 20.00 5.88
N LEU A 342 -7.14 19.29 6.39
CA LEU A 342 -7.26 17.92 6.86
C LEU A 342 -8.26 17.78 8.01
N PHE A 343 -8.22 18.68 8.99
CA PHE A 343 -9.16 18.68 10.10
C PHE A 343 -10.61 18.95 9.64
N SER A 344 -10.77 19.84 8.66
CA SER A 344 -12.08 20.16 8.10
C SER A 344 -12.70 18.99 7.36
N VAL A 345 -11.93 18.29 6.54
CA VAL A 345 -12.44 17.11 5.80
C VAL A 345 -12.77 15.97 6.75
N CYS A 346 -11.94 15.71 7.76
CA CYS A 346 -12.22 14.68 8.76
C CYS A 346 -13.52 14.94 9.51
N GLU A 347 -13.80 16.18 9.94
CA GLU A 347 -15.09 16.52 10.55
C GLU A 347 -16.26 16.33 9.60
N LYS A 348 -16.13 16.83 8.35
CA LYS A 348 -17.16 16.65 7.31
C LYS A 348 -17.52 15.18 7.13
N LEU A 349 -16.52 14.31 7.03
CA LEU A 349 -16.71 12.87 6.85
C LEU A 349 -17.24 12.20 8.13
N ALA A 350 -16.76 12.56 9.31
CA ALA A 350 -17.25 12.01 10.57
C ALA A 350 -18.74 12.28 10.79
N ARG A 351 -19.23 13.47 10.41
CA ARG A 351 -20.68 13.79 10.44
C ARG A 351 -21.49 12.83 9.55
N GLN A 352 -20.97 12.47 8.39
CA GLN A 352 -21.61 11.51 7.48
C GLN A 352 -21.54 10.09 8.05
N VAL A 353 -20.39 9.68 8.59
CA VAL A 353 -20.18 8.37 9.22
C VAL A 353 -21.14 8.14 10.38
N VAL A 354 -21.27 9.11 11.28
CA VAL A 354 -22.17 9.01 12.43
C VAL A 354 -23.61 8.78 11.98
N VAL A 355 -24.09 9.56 11.03
CA VAL A 355 -25.47 9.42 10.50
C VAL A 355 -25.64 8.08 9.77
N ARG A 356 -24.69 7.69 8.94
CA ARG A 356 -24.68 6.41 8.24
C ARG A 356 -24.80 5.21 9.18
N ASN A 357 -24.14 5.28 10.34
CA ASN A 357 -24.16 4.22 11.35
C ASN A 357 -25.37 4.28 12.30
N GLY A 358 -26.38 5.06 11.94
CA GLY A 358 -27.63 5.17 12.70
C GLY A 358 -27.53 6.08 13.93
N GLY A 359 -26.46 6.84 14.01
CA GLY A 359 -26.30 7.92 14.99
C GLY A 359 -26.98 9.22 14.50
N ARG A 360 -26.85 10.25 15.30
CA ARG A 360 -27.42 11.59 15.02
C ARG A 360 -26.54 12.69 15.58
N ILE A 361 -26.75 13.90 15.09
CA ILE A 361 -26.11 15.11 15.59
C ILE A 361 -27.16 15.89 16.36
N GLU A 362 -26.95 16.07 17.65
CA GLU A 362 -27.84 16.82 18.55
C GLU A 362 -27.23 18.17 18.89
N LYS A 363 -28.09 19.18 19.07
CA LYS A 363 -27.71 20.49 19.61
C LYS A 363 -28.33 20.66 21.00
N ASP A 364 -27.54 21.10 21.95
CA ASP A 364 -28.05 21.50 23.25
C ASP A 364 -28.69 22.90 23.22
N ALA A 365 -29.23 23.35 24.35
CA ALA A 365 -29.86 24.65 24.50
C ALA A 365 -28.92 25.85 24.25
N LYS A 366 -27.59 25.61 24.29
CA LYS A 366 -26.56 26.62 23.99
C LYS A 366 -26.05 26.52 22.54
N GLY A 367 -26.63 25.63 21.72
CA GLY A 367 -26.23 25.39 20.34
C GLY A 367 -25.00 24.53 20.17
N GLN A 368 -24.47 23.92 21.23
CA GLN A 368 -23.33 23.00 21.15
C GLN A 368 -23.76 21.68 20.53
N GLU A 369 -23.06 21.28 19.48
CA GLU A 369 -23.32 20.01 18.79
C GLU A 369 -22.63 18.83 19.46
N SER A 370 -23.28 17.68 19.42
CA SER A 370 -22.75 16.40 19.89
C SER A 370 -23.09 15.29 18.90
N PHE A 371 -22.18 14.37 18.72
CA PHE A 371 -22.45 13.08 18.10
C PHE A 371 -23.09 12.16 19.14
N VAL A 372 -24.22 11.56 18.79
CA VAL A 372 -24.89 10.51 19.56
C VAL A 372 -24.84 9.24 18.73
N ILE A 373 -24.15 8.24 19.23
CA ILE A 373 -23.70 7.09 18.44
C ILE A 373 -24.20 5.80 19.09
N PRO A 374 -24.96 4.94 18.39
CA PRO A 374 -25.36 3.64 18.91
C PRO A 374 -24.12 2.77 19.18
N VAL A 375 -24.04 2.16 20.35
CA VAL A 375 -22.97 1.21 20.67
C VAL A 375 -23.23 -0.08 19.93
N ARG A 376 -22.36 -0.39 18.98
CA ARG A 376 -22.41 -1.63 18.19
C ARG A 376 -21.05 -2.30 18.19
N LYS A 377 -21.01 -3.61 18.32
CA LYS A 377 -19.81 -4.39 18.06
C LYS A 377 -19.57 -4.46 16.56
N ALA A 378 -18.31 -4.41 16.16
CA ALA A 378 -17.96 -4.71 14.79
C ALA A 378 -18.27 -6.19 14.45
N VAL A 379 -18.62 -6.41 13.19
CA VAL A 379 -18.79 -7.75 12.61
C VAL A 379 -17.65 -7.92 11.61
N PRO A 380 -16.71 -8.82 11.87
CA PRO A 380 -15.58 -9.04 10.99
C PRO A 380 -16.01 -9.65 9.67
N ASP A 381 -15.17 -9.51 8.66
CA ASP A 381 -15.32 -10.21 7.39
C ASP A 381 -15.21 -11.74 7.57
N ALA A 382 -15.66 -12.48 6.57
CA ALA A 382 -15.44 -13.92 6.52
C ALA A 382 -13.93 -14.22 6.47
N PHE A 383 -13.54 -15.30 7.15
CA PHE A 383 -12.15 -15.75 7.17
C PHE A 383 -11.70 -16.25 5.79
N ALA A 384 -10.90 -15.47 5.10
CA ALA A 384 -10.30 -15.78 3.80
C ALA A 384 -8.84 -15.35 3.80
N PRO A 385 -7.91 -16.13 4.38
CA PRO A 385 -6.50 -15.77 4.43
C PRO A 385 -5.86 -15.84 3.03
N SER A 386 -4.77 -15.10 2.80
CA SER A 386 -4.07 -15.03 1.52
C SER A 386 -3.65 -16.39 1.00
N TRP A 387 -3.10 -17.25 1.85
CA TRP A 387 -2.66 -18.61 1.52
C TRP A 387 -3.80 -19.59 1.19
N ARG A 388 -5.04 -19.21 1.43
CA ARG A 388 -6.26 -19.98 1.10
C ARG A 388 -7.29 -19.09 0.43
N ALA A 389 -6.84 -18.09 -0.33
CA ALA A 389 -7.74 -17.23 -1.07
C ALA A 389 -8.59 -18.05 -2.06
N PRO A 390 -9.88 -17.77 -2.20
CA PRO A 390 -10.67 -18.31 -3.30
C PRO A 390 -10.09 -17.86 -4.65
N ALA A 391 -10.61 -18.36 -5.76
CA ALA A 391 -10.22 -17.83 -7.07
C ALA A 391 -10.57 -16.35 -7.16
N PRO A 392 -9.74 -15.52 -7.87
CA PRO A 392 -10.07 -14.12 -8.10
C PRO A 392 -11.41 -13.99 -8.83
N GLU A 393 -12.08 -12.87 -8.63
CA GLU A 393 -13.40 -12.60 -9.23
C GLU A 393 -13.31 -12.33 -10.75
N GLY A 394 -12.12 -12.09 -11.28
CA GLY A 394 -11.89 -11.73 -12.67
C GLY A 394 -12.27 -10.27 -12.96
N THR A 395 -12.19 -9.40 -11.95
CA THR A 395 -12.60 -7.99 -12.08
C THR A 395 -11.63 -7.22 -12.97
N ARG A 396 -12.19 -6.50 -13.95
CA ARG A 396 -11.43 -5.65 -14.89
C ARG A 396 -12.06 -4.28 -14.97
N TYR A 397 -11.24 -3.25 -15.17
CA TYR A 397 -11.76 -1.93 -15.53
C TYR A 397 -12.34 -1.93 -16.94
N THR A 398 -13.42 -1.18 -17.15
CA THR A 398 -13.95 -0.91 -18.47
C THR A 398 -13.02 0.05 -19.23
N LYS A 399 -13.24 0.22 -20.54
CA LYS A 399 -12.49 1.19 -21.35
C LYS A 399 -12.66 2.62 -20.83
N GLU A 400 -13.86 2.95 -20.38
CA GLU A 400 -14.22 4.28 -19.83
C GLU A 400 -13.53 4.51 -18.47
N GLU A 401 -13.37 3.49 -17.65
CA GLU A 401 -12.63 3.56 -16.39
C GLU A 401 -11.13 3.65 -16.63
N MET A 402 -10.58 2.84 -17.53
CA MET A 402 -9.17 2.91 -17.93
C MET A 402 -8.80 4.29 -18.50
N ALA A 403 -9.70 4.94 -19.22
CA ALA A 403 -9.49 6.30 -19.73
C ALA A 403 -9.34 7.36 -18.64
N LYS A 404 -9.76 7.08 -17.39
CA LYS A 404 -9.57 7.95 -16.23
C LYS A 404 -8.21 7.74 -15.53
N ILE A 405 -7.49 6.67 -15.85
CA ILE A 405 -6.16 6.39 -15.31
C ILE A 405 -5.14 7.15 -16.18
N LYS A 406 -4.44 8.10 -15.57
CA LYS A 406 -3.49 9.00 -16.27
C LYS A 406 -2.28 8.28 -16.85
N THR A 407 -1.80 7.23 -16.16
CA THR A 407 -0.62 6.44 -16.54
C THR A 407 -0.97 4.96 -16.59
N PRO A 408 -1.88 4.54 -17.52
CA PRO A 408 -2.20 3.12 -17.65
C PRO A 408 -0.97 2.36 -18.17
N PHE A 409 -0.80 1.14 -17.68
CA PHE A 409 0.17 0.24 -18.26
C PHE A 409 -0.45 -0.51 -19.44
N ASN A 410 0.15 -0.37 -20.61
CA ASN A 410 -0.27 -1.10 -21.79
C ASN A 410 0.38 -2.50 -21.79
N ILE A 411 0.04 -3.32 -20.82
CA ILE A 411 0.51 -4.70 -20.69
C ILE A 411 -0.69 -5.64 -20.63
N PRO A 412 -0.53 -6.89 -21.12
CA PRO A 412 -1.65 -7.82 -21.15
C PRO A 412 -2.09 -8.20 -19.73
N HIS A 413 -3.37 -8.46 -19.58
CA HIS A 413 -3.87 -9.08 -18.36
C HIS A 413 -3.24 -10.48 -18.21
N PRO A 414 -2.82 -10.90 -17.00
CA PRO A 414 -2.15 -12.19 -16.81
C PRO A 414 -2.94 -13.39 -17.35
N ASP A 415 -4.27 -13.35 -17.27
CA ASP A 415 -5.11 -14.45 -17.76
C ASP A 415 -5.24 -14.48 -19.29
N ASP A 416 -5.01 -13.35 -19.97
CA ASP A 416 -5.05 -13.30 -21.44
C ASP A 416 -3.81 -13.94 -22.07
N ILE A 417 -2.72 -14.01 -21.33
CA ILE A 417 -1.46 -14.62 -21.76
C ILE A 417 -1.17 -15.96 -21.08
N ALA A 418 -2.03 -16.39 -20.16
CA ALA A 418 -1.84 -17.62 -19.40
C ALA A 418 -1.84 -18.85 -20.33
N ASP A 419 -0.79 -19.64 -20.21
CA ASP A 419 -0.67 -20.94 -20.88
C ASP A 419 0.22 -21.84 -20.01
N PRO A 420 -0.03 -23.17 -19.93
CA PRO A 420 0.85 -24.09 -19.22
C PRO A 420 2.28 -24.11 -19.80
N ASP A 421 2.43 -23.90 -21.12
CA ASP A 421 3.75 -23.80 -21.75
C ASP A 421 4.36 -22.40 -21.57
N PRO A 422 5.53 -22.28 -20.92
CA PRO A 422 6.22 -21.01 -20.77
C PRO A 422 6.54 -20.32 -22.09
N THR A 423 6.83 -21.08 -23.13
CA THR A 423 7.15 -20.55 -24.46
C THR A 423 5.94 -19.84 -25.07
N VAL A 424 4.78 -20.46 -24.94
CA VAL A 424 3.50 -19.89 -25.43
C VAL A 424 3.17 -18.63 -24.64
N ARG A 425 3.33 -18.63 -23.31
CA ARG A 425 3.11 -17.43 -22.49
C ARG A 425 3.98 -16.25 -22.92
N VAL A 426 5.27 -16.50 -23.18
CA VAL A 426 6.18 -15.45 -23.66
C VAL A 426 5.72 -14.91 -25.01
N GLN A 427 5.34 -15.78 -25.95
CA GLN A 427 4.88 -15.36 -27.28
C GLN A 427 3.55 -14.61 -27.20
N ASN A 428 2.58 -15.07 -26.39
CA ASN A 428 1.31 -14.38 -26.19
C ASN A 428 1.54 -12.95 -25.66
N SER A 429 2.46 -12.77 -24.72
CA SER A 429 2.82 -11.44 -24.22
C SER A 429 3.46 -10.56 -25.29
N LEU A 430 4.37 -11.13 -26.09
CA LEU A 430 5.00 -10.39 -27.19
C LEU A 430 3.99 -9.97 -28.26
N ASP A 431 3.04 -10.82 -28.60
CA ASP A 431 2.02 -10.53 -29.61
C ASP A 431 1.14 -9.33 -29.21
N VAL A 432 0.93 -9.14 -27.91
CA VAL A 432 0.20 -7.97 -27.39
C VAL A 432 1.08 -6.72 -27.32
N MET A 433 2.30 -6.84 -26.75
CA MET A 433 3.16 -5.70 -26.44
C MET A 433 4.03 -5.24 -27.63
N PHE A 434 4.52 -6.20 -28.39
CA PHE A 434 5.44 -6.00 -29.50
C PHE A 434 5.01 -6.85 -30.70
N PRO A 435 3.88 -6.53 -31.35
CA PRO A 435 3.30 -7.37 -32.41
C PRO A 435 4.29 -7.73 -33.48
N GLY A 436 4.38 -9.03 -33.77
CA GLY A 436 5.26 -9.59 -34.81
C GLY A 436 6.71 -9.80 -34.38
N TRP A 437 7.10 -9.43 -33.15
CA TRP A 437 8.40 -9.77 -32.60
C TRP A 437 8.40 -11.21 -32.07
N LYS A 438 9.53 -11.87 -32.17
CA LYS A 438 9.78 -13.23 -31.71
C LYS A 438 11.07 -13.27 -30.91
N THR A 439 11.23 -14.33 -30.11
CA THR A 439 12.46 -14.56 -29.35
C THR A 439 13.29 -15.67 -29.97
N SER A 440 14.61 -15.57 -29.85
CA SER A 440 15.48 -16.74 -30.03
C SER A 440 15.21 -17.77 -28.90
N ARG A 441 15.66 -19.00 -29.11
CA ARG A 441 15.58 -20.06 -28.08
C ARG A 441 14.16 -20.34 -27.55
N ASN A 442 13.12 -20.13 -28.36
CA ASN A 442 11.73 -20.37 -27.98
C ASN A 442 11.35 -19.71 -26.63
N GLY A 443 11.83 -18.49 -26.36
CA GLY A 443 11.51 -17.76 -25.13
C GLY A 443 12.36 -18.10 -23.91
N GLU A 444 13.29 -19.06 -24.00
CA GLU A 444 14.22 -19.31 -22.91
C GLU A 444 15.08 -18.07 -22.61
N GLY A 445 15.14 -17.66 -21.35
CA GLY A 445 15.84 -16.44 -20.92
C GLY A 445 15.06 -15.15 -21.21
N VAL A 446 13.76 -15.24 -21.49
CA VAL A 446 12.89 -14.07 -21.69
C VAL A 446 11.83 -14.03 -20.59
N VAL A 447 11.71 -12.89 -19.93
CA VAL A 447 10.66 -12.60 -18.99
C VAL A 447 9.75 -11.51 -19.57
N PRO A 448 8.48 -11.83 -19.84
CA PRO A 448 7.58 -10.90 -20.49
C PRO A 448 7.16 -9.77 -19.53
N PRO A 449 6.66 -8.64 -20.06
CA PRO A 449 6.13 -7.55 -19.27
C PRO A 449 5.04 -8.01 -18.30
N GLY A 450 5.07 -7.45 -17.09
CA GLY A 450 4.09 -7.74 -16.05
C GLY A 450 4.31 -9.05 -15.28
N ALA A 451 5.25 -9.91 -15.69
CA ALA A 451 5.65 -11.09 -14.94
C ALA A 451 6.74 -10.78 -13.90
N VAL A 452 7.43 -9.66 -14.03
CA VAL A 452 8.43 -9.17 -13.08
C VAL A 452 8.27 -7.65 -12.92
N THR A 453 8.27 -7.19 -11.69
CA THR A 453 8.43 -5.78 -11.38
C THR A 453 9.91 -5.44 -11.51
N ILE A 454 10.29 -4.69 -12.54
CA ILE A 454 11.63 -4.20 -12.71
C ILE A 454 11.80 -3.02 -11.77
N GLN A 455 12.54 -3.19 -10.68
CA GLN A 455 12.96 -2.09 -9.83
C GLN A 455 14.13 -1.35 -10.49
N LEU A 456 13.80 -0.35 -11.26
CA LEU A 456 14.76 0.72 -11.55
C LEU A 456 14.73 1.68 -10.36
N TRP A 457 15.90 2.07 -9.84
CA TRP A 457 16.02 2.99 -8.71
C TRP A 457 15.06 4.19 -8.86
N GLY A 458 14.00 4.22 -8.04
CA GLY A 458 13.03 5.31 -7.98
C GLY A 458 11.73 5.12 -8.78
N ALA A 459 11.60 4.09 -9.64
CA ALA A 459 10.34 3.80 -10.32
C ALA A 459 10.20 2.31 -10.61
N GLN A 460 9.05 1.74 -10.29
CA GLN A 460 8.68 0.41 -10.76
C GLN A 460 8.20 0.52 -12.20
N GLN A 461 8.90 -0.15 -13.11
CA GLN A 461 8.47 -0.26 -14.51
C GLN A 461 7.99 -1.68 -14.77
N THR A 462 6.77 -1.81 -15.23
CA THR A 462 6.13 -3.10 -15.49
C THR A 462 5.89 -3.34 -16.98
N ASP A 463 6.15 -2.35 -17.82
CA ASP A 463 6.00 -2.37 -19.28
C ASP A 463 7.28 -2.78 -20.03
N GLY A 464 8.33 -3.13 -19.31
CA GLY A 464 9.59 -3.61 -19.87
C GLY A 464 9.62 -5.11 -20.08
N LEU A 465 10.26 -5.55 -21.17
CA LEU A 465 10.66 -6.92 -21.43
C LEU A 465 12.07 -7.13 -20.88
N ARG A 466 12.34 -8.26 -20.24
CA ARG A 466 13.66 -8.64 -19.78
C ARG A 466 14.19 -9.82 -20.58
N THR A 467 15.42 -9.72 -21.06
CA THR A 467 16.18 -10.87 -21.55
C THR A 467 17.37 -11.16 -20.64
N GLN A 468 17.71 -12.42 -20.48
CA GLN A 468 18.89 -12.85 -19.75
C GLN A 468 19.41 -14.16 -20.35
N PRO A 469 20.62 -14.19 -20.90
CA PRO A 469 21.26 -15.40 -21.36
C PRO A 469 21.30 -16.44 -20.24
N PRO A 470 20.57 -17.58 -20.35
CA PRO A 470 20.40 -18.53 -19.22
C PRO A 470 21.66 -19.25 -18.83
N ASP A 471 22.60 -19.40 -19.76
CA ASP A 471 23.92 -20.02 -19.55
C ASP A 471 25.06 -18.99 -19.37
N GLY A 472 24.73 -17.67 -19.42
CA GLY A 472 25.71 -16.58 -19.34
C GLY A 472 26.71 -16.52 -20.52
N LYS A 473 26.48 -17.28 -21.57
CA LYS A 473 27.39 -17.42 -22.74
C LYS A 473 26.67 -17.24 -24.06
N THR A 474 25.50 -17.85 -24.23
CA THR A 474 24.75 -17.84 -25.48
C THR A 474 23.80 -16.65 -25.52
N PRO A 475 23.88 -15.77 -26.54
CA PRO A 475 23.03 -14.59 -26.64
C PRO A 475 21.53 -14.93 -26.70
N VAL A 476 20.72 -14.01 -26.17
CA VAL A 476 19.26 -14.00 -26.34
C VAL A 476 18.92 -12.83 -27.26
N SER A 477 18.04 -13.04 -28.23
CA SER A 477 17.61 -11.97 -29.15
C SER A 477 16.11 -11.89 -29.30
N LEU A 478 15.63 -10.66 -29.48
CA LEU A 478 14.32 -10.36 -30.03
C LEU A 478 14.50 -10.10 -31.51
N PHE A 479 13.64 -10.67 -32.34
CA PHE A 479 13.75 -10.46 -33.81
C PHE A 479 12.39 -10.34 -34.46
N ARG A 480 12.38 -9.60 -35.59
CA ARG A 480 11.21 -9.45 -36.45
C ARG A 480 11.64 -9.36 -37.91
N THR A 481 10.93 -10.05 -38.81
CA THR A 481 11.05 -9.83 -40.23
C THR A 481 9.93 -8.90 -40.69
N ILE A 482 10.28 -7.77 -41.30
CA ILE A 482 9.33 -6.70 -41.60
C ILE A 482 9.74 -5.96 -42.89
N ALA A 483 8.75 -5.51 -43.66
CA ALA A 483 8.95 -4.55 -44.74
C ALA A 483 9.23 -3.18 -44.13
N ILE A 484 10.38 -2.62 -44.44
CA ILE A 484 10.78 -1.27 -43.95
C ILE A 484 10.03 -0.23 -44.79
N PRO A 485 9.35 0.74 -44.17
CA PRO A 485 8.68 1.81 -44.89
C PRO A 485 9.64 2.59 -45.80
N GLU A 486 9.10 3.14 -46.89
CA GLU A 486 9.83 4.08 -47.74
C GLU A 486 10.17 5.39 -46.98
N GLY A 487 11.18 6.13 -47.44
CA GLY A 487 11.59 7.39 -46.87
C GLY A 487 12.71 7.25 -45.85
N GLU A 488 12.57 7.91 -44.71
CA GLU A 488 13.56 7.93 -43.61
C GLU A 488 13.02 7.24 -42.35
N PRO A 489 12.78 5.92 -42.38
CA PRO A 489 12.27 5.19 -41.25
C PRO A 489 13.34 5.04 -40.17
N ILE A 490 12.90 5.01 -38.91
CA ILE A 490 13.76 4.85 -37.72
C ILE A 490 13.25 3.67 -36.91
N LEU A 491 14.15 2.78 -36.49
CA LEU A 491 13.91 1.84 -35.41
C LEU A 491 14.16 2.54 -34.10
N HIS A 492 13.09 2.76 -33.34
CA HIS A 492 13.16 3.29 -31.97
C HIS A 492 12.99 2.17 -30.96
N PHE A 493 13.79 2.17 -29.90
CA PHE A 493 13.59 1.36 -28.70
C PHE A 493 14.34 1.99 -27.53
N GLU A 494 13.93 1.60 -26.31
CA GLU A 494 14.67 1.92 -25.11
C GLU A 494 15.30 0.66 -24.53
N ALA A 495 16.54 0.77 -24.03
CA ALA A 495 17.24 -0.33 -23.39
C ALA A 495 17.98 0.12 -22.11
N SER A 496 18.09 -0.81 -21.15
CA SER A 496 18.86 -0.65 -19.91
C SER A 496 19.38 -2.00 -19.44
N TYR A 497 20.15 -2.00 -18.36
CA TYR A 497 20.60 -3.20 -17.65
C TYR A 497 19.84 -3.36 -16.33
N GLU A 498 19.84 -4.56 -15.76
CA GLU A 498 19.26 -4.83 -14.43
C GLU A 498 20.36 -4.86 -13.35
N CYS A 499 20.09 -4.25 -12.18
CA CYS A 499 20.86 -4.41 -10.92
C CYS A 499 22.38 -4.54 -11.07
N ASN A 500 23.09 -3.43 -11.29
CA ASN A 500 24.57 -3.43 -11.43
C ASN A 500 25.10 -4.37 -12.53
N GLY A 501 24.25 -4.75 -13.48
CA GLY A 501 24.59 -5.65 -14.56
C GLY A 501 25.25 -4.95 -15.75
N GLU A 502 25.63 -5.75 -16.71
CA GLU A 502 26.11 -5.30 -18.00
C GLU A 502 25.82 -6.32 -19.10
N PHE A 503 25.61 -5.84 -20.31
CA PHE A 503 25.49 -6.67 -21.50
C PHE A 503 26.04 -5.91 -22.71
N ARG A 504 26.30 -6.64 -23.80
CA ARG A 504 26.58 -6.02 -25.10
C ARG A 504 25.29 -5.94 -25.91
N LEU A 505 24.83 -4.73 -26.18
CA LEU A 505 23.75 -4.48 -27.11
C LEU A 505 24.27 -4.63 -28.53
N VAL A 506 23.73 -5.58 -29.29
CA VAL A 506 23.95 -5.64 -30.74
C VAL A 506 22.60 -5.47 -31.44
N VAL A 507 22.56 -4.53 -32.37
CA VAL A 507 21.42 -4.38 -33.27
C VAL A 507 21.83 -4.80 -34.68
N ARG A 508 21.09 -5.75 -35.23
CA ARG A 508 21.38 -6.29 -36.55
C ARG A 508 20.20 -6.07 -37.49
N VAL A 509 20.46 -5.53 -38.67
CA VAL A 509 19.44 -5.27 -39.72
C VAL A 509 19.90 -5.90 -41.02
N GLY A 510 19.09 -6.79 -41.57
CA GLY A 510 19.43 -7.48 -42.81
C GLY A 510 20.75 -8.28 -42.73
N GLY A 511 21.12 -8.76 -41.53
CA GLY A 511 22.37 -9.48 -41.29
C GLY A 511 23.60 -8.61 -41.04
N LYS A 512 23.48 -7.28 -41.08
CA LYS A 512 24.56 -6.31 -40.80
C LYS A 512 24.43 -5.77 -39.38
N ASP A 513 25.50 -5.80 -38.58
CA ASP A 513 25.53 -5.18 -37.28
C ASP A 513 25.60 -3.64 -37.43
N VAL A 514 24.56 -2.95 -37.00
CA VAL A 514 24.44 -1.47 -37.08
C VAL A 514 24.79 -0.81 -35.78
N ILE A 515 24.63 -1.49 -34.64
CA ILE A 515 25.13 -1.10 -33.34
C ILE A 515 25.80 -2.30 -32.69
N SER A 516 26.92 -2.06 -32.01
CA SER A 516 27.54 -2.95 -31.04
C SER A 516 28.09 -2.08 -29.92
N SER A 517 27.43 -2.05 -28.79
CA SER A 517 27.75 -1.16 -27.68
C SER A 517 27.62 -1.87 -26.33
N ARG A 518 28.54 -1.61 -25.42
CA ARG A 518 28.45 -2.10 -24.04
C ARG A 518 27.48 -1.23 -23.23
N ILE A 519 26.47 -1.82 -22.66
CA ILE A 519 25.52 -1.21 -21.76
C ILE A 519 25.84 -1.72 -20.36
N ALA A 520 26.30 -0.86 -19.46
CA ALA A 520 26.79 -1.25 -18.15
C ALA A 520 26.43 -0.24 -17.07
N SER A 521 26.31 -0.72 -15.85
CA SER A 521 26.22 0.09 -14.64
C SER A 521 27.49 0.91 -14.43
N LYS A 522 27.31 2.14 -13.97
CA LYS A 522 28.41 3.04 -13.54
C LYS A 522 28.75 2.85 -12.06
N GLY A 523 28.14 1.89 -11.38
CA GLY A 523 28.34 1.57 -9.98
C GLY A 523 27.06 1.45 -9.16
N PRO A 524 27.15 1.14 -7.85
CA PRO A 524 25.99 0.79 -7.01
C PRO A 524 24.92 1.87 -6.87
N LYS A 525 25.21 3.11 -7.24
CA LYS A 525 24.27 4.25 -7.20
C LYS A 525 23.77 4.66 -8.58
N ASP A 526 24.11 3.92 -9.64
CA ASP A 526 23.63 4.23 -11.00
C ASP A 526 22.12 3.88 -11.08
N PRO A 527 21.25 4.84 -11.45
CA PRO A 527 19.81 4.63 -11.46
C PRO A 527 19.31 3.69 -12.57
N ALA A 528 20.19 3.08 -13.35
CA ALA A 528 19.83 2.14 -14.44
C ALA A 528 18.70 2.68 -15.34
N LEU A 529 18.79 3.95 -15.75
CA LEU A 529 17.77 4.62 -16.56
C LEU A 529 17.66 3.97 -17.94
N MET A 530 16.43 3.82 -18.43
CA MET A 530 16.18 3.44 -19.82
C MET A 530 16.78 4.49 -20.75
N ARG A 531 17.53 4.03 -21.75
CA ARG A 531 18.21 4.88 -22.74
C ARG A 531 17.54 4.71 -24.09
N PRO A 532 17.12 5.79 -24.76
CA PRO A 532 16.56 5.70 -26.10
C PRO A 532 17.65 5.41 -27.13
N PHE A 533 17.29 4.63 -28.12
CA PHE A 533 18.08 4.34 -29.31
C PHE A 533 17.23 4.58 -30.55
N ASP A 534 17.73 5.44 -31.43
CA ASP A 534 17.12 5.79 -32.70
C ASP A 534 18.07 5.38 -33.84
N ILE A 535 17.69 4.34 -34.58
CA ILE A 535 18.53 3.74 -35.62
C ILE A 535 17.93 4.03 -36.99
N PRO A 536 18.59 4.82 -37.85
CA PRO A 536 18.14 5.06 -39.21
C PRO A 536 18.09 3.75 -40.00
N LEU A 537 16.98 3.51 -40.68
CA LEU A 537 16.75 2.34 -41.50
C LEU A 537 16.71 2.68 -43.02
N SER A 538 17.13 3.88 -43.42
CA SER A 538 17.05 4.36 -44.81
C SER A 538 17.78 3.44 -45.82
N GLU A 539 18.87 2.76 -45.42
CA GLU A 539 19.58 1.76 -46.26
C GLU A 539 18.68 0.58 -46.66
N TRP A 540 17.65 0.30 -45.89
CA TRP A 540 16.70 -0.82 -46.08
C TRP A 540 15.30 -0.34 -46.43
N ALA A 541 15.08 0.94 -46.69
CA ALA A 541 13.77 1.45 -47.11
C ALA A 541 13.22 0.67 -48.31
N GLY A 542 11.95 0.31 -48.25
CA GLY A 542 11.28 -0.52 -49.28
C GLY A 542 11.65 -2.00 -49.30
N LYS A 543 12.59 -2.45 -48.47
CA LYS A 543 13.03 -3.85 -48.42
C LYS A 543 12.40 -4.60 -47.25
N THR A 544 12.17 -5.89 -47.41
CA THR A 544 11.82 -6.78 -46.31
C THR A 544 13.10 -7.35 -45.70
N VAL A 545 13.36 -7.05 -44.43
CA VAL A 545 14.57 -7.48 -43.74
C VAL A 545 14.26 -8.03 -42.36
N LYS A 546 15.18 -8.84 -41.83
CA LYS A 546 15.18 -9.26 -40.42
C LYS A 546 15.88 -8.20 -39.58
N ILE A 547 15.22 -7.73 -38.53
CA ILE A 547 15.81 -6.90 -37.47
C ILE A 547 16.00 -7.79 -36.25
N GLU A 548 17.15 -7.66 -35.58
CA GLU A 548 17.47 -8.38 -34.33
C GLU A 548 18.02 -7.40 -33.30
N LEU A 549 17.45 -7.46 -32.10
CA LEU A 549 17.95 -6.81 -30.87
C LEU A 549 18.57 -7.92 -30.01
N VAL A 550 19.86 -7.86 -29.80
CA VAL A 550 20.63 -8.97 -29.21
C VAL A 550 21.17 -8.53 -27.84
N ASP A 551 20.85 -9.33 -26.83
CA ASP A 551 21.48 -9.34 -25.52
C ASP A 551 22.64 -10.32 -25.56
N GLU A 552 23.85 -9.80 -25.77
CA GLU A 552 25.08 -10.61 -25.83
C GLU A 552 25.80 -10.54 -24.49
N PRO A 553 26.07 -11.69 -23.83
CA PRO A 553 26.72 -11.73 -22.54
C PRO A 553 28.16 -11.24 -22.60
N THR A 554 28.62 -10.52 -21.59
CA THR A 554 29.99 -10.00 -21.47
C THR A 554 30.87 -10.83 -20.55
N GLY A 555 30.36 -11.95 -20.04
CA GLY A 555 31.03 -12.80 -19.05
C GLY A 555 30.71 -12.40 -17.61
N ASN A 556 29.92 -11.35 -17.39
CA ASN A 556 29.38 -11.02 -16.06
C ASN A 556 28.19 -11.94 -15.73
N ALA A 557 28.05 -12.35 -14.47
CA ALA A 557 26.91 -13.14 -14.01
C ALA A 557 25.56 -12.40 -14.17
N ASN A 558 25.57 -11.06 -14.09
CA ASN A 558 24.41 -10.21 -14.29
C ASN A 558 24.46 -9.61 -15.71
N CYS A 559 23.97 -10.35 -16.69
CA CYS A 559 23.92 -9.91 -18.09
C CYS A 559 22.49 -9.66 -18.59
N ALA A 560 21.55 -9.33 -17.71
CA ALA A 560 20.17 -9.09 -18.09
C ALA A 560 20.00 -7.71 -18.76
N ALA A 561 19.35 -7.72 -19.93
CA ALA A 561 18.92 -6.53 -20.66
C ALA A 561 17.43 -6.26 -20.44
N LEU A 562 17.07 -4.99 -20.34
CA LEU A 562 15.71 -4.50 -20.26
C LEU A 562 15.37 -3.76 -21.55
N TRP A 563 14.20 -4.03 -22.11
CA TRP A 563 13.73 -3.48 -23.37
C TRP A 563 12.36 -2.85 -23.22
N ARG A 564 12.14 -1.69 -23.87
CA ARG A 564 10.85 -1.01 -23.88
C ARG A 564 10.66 -0.23 -25.19
N ASP A 565 9.41 0.10 -25.53
CA ASP A 565 9.03 1.00 -26.62
C ASP A 565 9.65 0.63 -27.99
N ILE A 566 9.65 -0.67 -28.33
CA ILE A 566 10.23 -1.15 -29.59
C ILE A 566 9.27 -0.90 -30.75
N ARG A 567 9.59 0.05 -31.63
CA ARG A 567 8.72 0.42 -32.78
C ARG A 567 9.52 0.93 -33.96
N ILE A 568 8.89 0.88 -35.16
CA ILE A 568 9.42 1.54 -36.34
C ILE A 568 8.60 2.79 -36.62
N ILE A 569 9.26 3.91 -36.65
CA ILE A 569 8.67 5.23 -36.91
C ILE A 569 8.91 5.53 -38.39
N ALA A 570 7.82 5.68 -39.15
CA ALA A 570 7.87 6.13 -40.53
C ALA A 570 7.69 7.64 -40.58
N ASN A 571 8.62 8.35 -41.23
CA ASN A 571 8.61 9.81 -41.43
C ASN A 571 8.59 10.67 -40.15
N ILE A 572 9.77 11.05 -39.70
CA ILE A 572 9.87 12.25 -38.89
C ILE A 572 9.88 13.44 -39.85
N GLN A 573 8.75 14.16 -39.97
CA GLN A 573 8.80 15.51 -40.50
C GLN A 573 9.60 16.34 -39.48
N PRO A 574 10.65 17.08 -39.87
CA PRO A 574 11.35 17.97 -38.96
C PRO A 574 10.33 18.97 -38.44
N ILE A 575 10.25 19.08 -37.10
CA ILE A 575 9.48 20.15 -36.46
C ILE A 575 10.10 21.46 -36.95
N PRO A 576 9.35 22.36 -37.60
CA PRO A 576 9.90 23.66 -37.97
C PRO A 576 10.35 24.36 -36.69
N VAL A 577 11.64 24.64 -36.59
CA VAL A 577 12.16 25.50 -35.53
C VAL A 577 11.65 26.90 -35.83
N SER A 578 10.62 27.36 -35.07
CA SER A 578 10.10 28.72 -35.09
C SER A 578 10.86 29.57 -34.07
#